data_8268a78904f15384d47632911be50cfc
#
_entry.id   8268a78904f15384d47632911be50cfc
#
_cell.length_a   1.000
_cell.length_b   1.000
_cell.length_c   1.000
_cell.angle_alpha   90.00
_cell.angle_beta   90.00
_cell.angle_gamma   90.00
#
_symmetry.space_group_name_H-M   'P 1'
#
loop_
_entity.id
_entity.type
_entity.pdbx_description
1 polymer ?
#
loop_
_entity_poly.entity_id
_entity_poly.type
_entity_poly.pdbx_seq_one_letter_code
_entity_poly.pdbx_strand_id
1 'polypeptide(L)'
;SKALLGFIAAALSLLPIAALSQSRTDKAGAFDYYVLALSWSPSWCALEGDRRGSEQCDAALDHGFVVHGLWPQYEHGWPSNCTTSERDPSRRQTRDMADIMGSSGSAWHQWKKHGRCSGLSALDYFSHLRAAFASIKRPSVLRQISAPLDIPPSVIEAAFLEVNPGMSPDGVTITCKSGLIMEARICMTRELELRQCGRDVRRDCSARSVIVTPIR
;
A
#
# COMPACT_ATOMS: atom_id res chain seq x y z
N SER A 1 47.83 60.09 31.99
CA SER A 1 47.93 59.02 31.02
C SER A 1 46.72 58.08 31.12
N LYS A 2 45.79 58.18 30.21
CA LYS A 2 44.59 57.23 30.13
C LYS A 2 44.77 56.34 28.90
N ALA A 3 44.93 55.04 29.15
CA ALA A 3 44.99 54.06 28.12
C ALA A 3 43.54 53.62 27.71
N LEU A 4 43.17 53.81 26.44
CA LEU A 4 41.96 53.27 25.87
C LEU A 4 42.22 51.82 25.44
N LEU A 5 41.52 50.85 26.06
CA LEU A 5 41.42 49.48 25.53
C LEU A 5 40.29 49.45 24.51
N GLY A 6 40.64 49.18 23.26
CA GLY A 6 39.68 48.93 22.20
C GLY A 6 39.26 47.46 22.21
N PHE A 7 37.95 47.20 22.41
CA PHE A 7 37.35 45.88 22.23
C PHE A 7 37.05 45.66 20.75
N ILE A 8 37.72 44.70 20.12
CA ILE A 8 37.39 44.20 18.79
C ILE A 8 36.34 43.10 18.97
N ALA A 9 35.09 43.40 18.61
CA ALA A 9 34.03 42.41 18.54
C ALA A 9 34.14 41.67 17.21
N ALA A 10 34.55 40.40 17.26
CA ALA A 10 34.52 39.50 16.11
C ALA A 10 33.07 39.00 15.86
N ALA A 11 32.43 39.50 14.82
CA ALA A 11 31.14 39.02 14.35
C ALA A 11 31.32 37.69 13.64
N LEU A 12 30.93 36.56 14.31
CA LEU A 12 30.83 35.26 13.67
C LEU A 12 29.58 35.22 12.80
N SER A 13 29.78 35.31 11.47
CA SER A 13 28.72 35.15 10.47
C SER A 13 28.32 33.67 10.41
N LEU A 14 27.21 33.28 11.01
CA LEU A 14 26.55 31.98 10.82
C LEU A 14 25.90 31.96 9.42
N LEU A 15 26.58 31.37 8.46
CA LEU A 15 25.98 31.07 7.16
C LEU A 15 24.97 29.91 7.35
N PRO A 16 23.71 30.03 6.89
CA PRO A 16 22.77 28.95 6.90
C PRO A 16 23.25 27.86 5.94
N ILE A 17 23.56 26.68 6.45
CA ILE A 17 23.77 25.48 5.63
C ILE A 17 22.42 25.14 5.05
N ALA A 18 22.15 25.53 3.81
CA ALA A 18 21.03 25.06 3.04
C ALA A 18 21.22 23.52 2.88
N ALA A 19 20.44 22.74 3.61
CA ALA A 19 20.33 21.32 3.39
C ALA A 19 19.77 21.11 1.99
N LEU A 20 20.62 20.78 1.04
CA LEU A 20 20.25 20.30 -0.27
C LEU A 20 19.49 18.97 -0.04
N SER A 21 18.17 19.05 -0.04
CA SER A 21 17.31 17.88 -0.19
C SER A 21 17.60 17.29 -1.57
N GLN A 22 18.56 16.36 -1.63
CA GLN A 22 18.72 15.53 -2.81
C GLN A 22 17.43 14.73 -2.95
N SER A 23 16.66 15.03 -4.00
CA SER A 23 15.58 14.17 -4.42
C SER A 23 16.22 12.82 -4.77
N ARG A 24 16.05 11.85 -3.88
CA ARG A 24 16.55 10.49 -4.08
C ARG A 24 15.77 9.94 -5.25
N THR A 25 16.41 9.82 -6.41
CA THR A 25 15.81 9.12 -7.54
C THR A 25 15.81 7.64 -7.17
N ASP A 26 14.65 7.12 -6.84
CA ASP A 26 14.51 5.73 -6.44
C ASP A 26 14.88 4.82 -7.61
N LYS A 27 15.78 3.87 -7.35
CA LYS A 27 16.30 2.95 -8.37
C LYS A 27 15.39 1.72 -8.47
N ALA A 28 14.95 1.40 -9.68
CA ALA A 28 14.21 0.17 -9.95
C ALA A 28 15.00 -1.07 -9.50
N GLY A 29 14.34 -2.01 -8.83
CA GLY A 29 14.93 -3.23 -8.30
C GLY A 29 15.65 -3.07 -6.95
N ALA A 30 15.81 -1.85 -6.43
CA ALA A 30 16.43 -1.59 -5.13
C ALA A 30 15.33 -1.39 -4.07
N PHE A 31 14.95 -2.48 -3.41
CA PHE A 31 13.95 -2.49 -2.32
C PHE A 31 14.16 -3.75 -1.46
N ASP A 32 13.57 -3.77 -0.27
CA ASP A 32 13.80 -4.84 0.71
C ASP A 32 12.71 -5.91 0.68
N TYR A 33 11.43 -5.52 0.54
CA TYR A 33 10.29 -6.42 0.60
C TYR A 33 9.08 -5.85 -0.13
N TYR A 34 7.99 -6.62 -0.21
CA TYR A 34 6.71 -6.17 -0.77
C TYR A 34 5.64 -6.00 0.30
N VAL A 35 4.75 -5.04 0.07
CA VAL A 35 3.43 -4.97 0.69
C VAL A 35 2.38 -5.32 -0.35
N LEU A 36 1.63 -6.39 -0.12
CA LEU A 36 0.40 -6.68 -0.83
C LEU A 36 -0.73 -5.92 -0.15
N ALA A 37 -1.27 -4.91 -0.80
CA ALA A 37 -2.41 -4.14 -0.31
C ALA A 37 -3.72 -4.66 -0.91
N LEU A 38 -4.63 -5.10 -0.05
CA LEU A 38 -5.96 -5.59 -0.41
C LEU A 38 -6.99 -4.57 0.04
N SER A 39 -7.68 -3.93 -0.90
CA SER A 39 -8.73 -2.94 -0.62
C SER A 39 -10.08 -3.62 -0.42
N TRP A 40 -10.80 -3.26 0.66
CA TRP A 40 -12.19 -3.66 0.82
C TRP A 40 -13.07 -2.84 -0.12
N SER A 41 -13.47 -3.45 -1.22
CA SER A 41 -14.16 -2.77 -2.33
C SER A 41 -15.41 -2.01 -1.90
N PRO A 42 -16.31 -2.56 -1.03
CA PRO A 42 -17.51 -1.83 -0.59
C PRO A 42 -17.19 -0.49 0.08
N SER A 43 -16.17 -0.43 0.93
CA SER A 43 -15.77 0.82 1.60
C SER A 43 -15.19 1.84 0.63
N TRP A 44 -14.31 1.39 -0.26
CA TRP A 44 -13.74 2.26 -1.28
C TRP A 44 -14.83 2.81 -2.21
N CYS A 45 -15.79 1.98 -2.61
CA CYS A 45 -16.92 2.41 -3.44
C CYS A 45 -17.77 3.47 -2.73
N ALA A 46 -18.10 3.26 -1.45
CA ALA A 46 -18.86 4.22 -0.68
C ALA A 46 -18.16 5.57 -0.52
N LEU A 47 -16.83 5.57 -0.35
CA LEU A 47 -16.07 6.80 -0.14
C LEU A 47 -15.72 7.53 -1.44
N GLU A 48 -15.41 6.79 -2.49
CA GLU A 48 -14.85 7.37 -3.71
C GLU A 48 -15.39 6.78 -5.02
N GLY A 49 -15.52 5.45 -5.09
CA GLY A 49 -15.75 4.74 -6.35
C GLY A 49 -17.08 5.09 -7.01
N ASP A 50 -18.15 5.20 -6.21
CA ASP A 50 -19.49 5.54 -6.72
C ASP A 50 -19.52 6.94 -7.34
N ARG A 51 -18.91 7.90 -6.66
CA ARG A 51 -18.81 9.27 -7.18
C ARG A 51 -18.00 9.35 -8.48
N ARG A 52 -17.06 8.42 -8.66
CA ARG A 52 -16.23 8.33 -9.88
C ARG A 52 -16.88 7.50 -11.00
N GLY A 53 -18.00 6.82 -10.73
CA GLY A 53 -18.59 5.87 -11.66
C GLY A 53 -17.65 4.71 -11.98
N SER A 54 -16.91 4.22 -10.98
CA SER A 54 -15.92 3.16 -11.18
C SER A 54 -16.58 1.83 -11.45
N GLU A 55 -16.11 1.13 -12.50
CA GLU A 55 -16.54 -0.23 -12.83
C GLU A 55 -16.36 -1.23 -11.70
N GLN A 56 -15.35 -1.01 -10.81
CA GLN A 56 -15.14 -1.80 -9.61
C GLN A 56 -16.37 -1.84 -8.69
N CYS A 57 -17.23 -0.83 -8.76
CA CYS A 57 -18.38 -0.68 -7.89
C CYS A 57 -19.68 -1.27 -8.48
N ASP A 58 -19.59 -1.91 -9.64
CA ASP A 58 -20.71 -2.66 -10.21
C ASP A 58 -21.04 -3.85 -9.30
N ALA A 59 -22.28 -3.89 -8.80
CA ALA A 59 -22.75 -4.96 -7.92
C ALA A 59 -22.70 -6.35 -8.57
N ALA A 60 -22.78 -6.42 -9.90
CA ALA A 60 -22.66 -7.69 -10.62
C ALA A 60 -21.28 -8.35 -10.50
N LEU A 61 -20.24 -7.60 -10.10
CA LEU A 61 -18.89 -8.11 -9.93
C LEU A 61 -18.65 -8.72 -8.54
N ASP A 62 -19.54 -8.48 -7.56
CA ASP A 62 -19.50 -9.07 -6.22
C ASP A 62 -18.12 -8.95 -5.56
N HIS A 63 -17.47 -7.78 -5.70
CA HIS A 63 -16.13 -7.54 -5.19
C HIS A 63 -16.09 -7.37 -3.67
N GLY A 64 -15.34 -8.25 -3.00
CA GLY A 64 -14.89 -8.07 -1.62
C GLY A 64 -13.52 -7.41 -1.57
N PHE A 65 -12.49 -8.17 -1.15
CA PHE A 65 -11.11 -7.70 -1.26
C PHE A 65 -10.63 -7.78 -2.70
N VAL A 66 -10.20 -6.64 -3.24
CA VAL A 66 -9.49 -6.52 -4.51
C VAL A 66 -8.06 -6.07 -4.26
N VAL A 67 -7.16 -6.36 -5.18
CA VAL A 67 -5.77 -5.91 -5.08
C VAL A 67 -5.71 -4.41 -5.35
N HIS A 68 -5.29 -3.63 -4.37
CA HIS A 68 -4.89 -2.26 -4.59
C HIS A 68 -3.51 -2.22 -5.26
N GLY A 69 -2.54 -2.98 -4.76
CA GLY A 69 -1.23 -3.09 -5.38
C GLY A 69 -0.29 -4.07 -4.68
N LEU A 70 0.84 -4.30 -5.31
CA LEU A 70 2.00 -4.97 -4.72
C LEU A 70 3.15 -3.96 -4.71
N TRP A 71 3.48 -3.46 -3.54
CA TRP A 71 4.34 -2.28 -3.40
C TRP A 71 5.72 -2.64 -2.91
N PRO A 72 6.79 -2.41 -3.69
CA PRO A 72 8.14 -2.44 -3.17
C PRO A 72 8.30 -1.49 -1.97
N GLN A 73 8.97 -1.97 -0.92
CA GLN A 73 9.21 -1.22 0.31
C GLN A 73 10.69 -1.29 0.68
N TYR A 74 11.19 -0.24 1.35
CA TYR A 74 12.37 -0.32 2.18
C TYR A 74 11.97 -0.71 3.61
N GLU A 75 12.92 -1.11 4.46
CA GLU A 75 12.63 -1.28 5.89
C GLU A 75 12.11 0.03 6.52
N HIS A 76 12.46 1.18 5.93
CA HIS A 76 11.93 2.50 6.26
C HIS A 76 11.59 3.26 4.99
N GLY A 77 10.30 3.54 4.76
CA GLY A 77 9.80 4.20 3.57
C GLY A 77 9.68 3.25 2.36
N TRP A 78 9.47 3.83 1.21
CA TRP A 78 9.22 3.09 -0.03
C TRP A 78 9.70 3.86 -1.24
N PRO A 79 10.16 3.16 -2.31
CA PRO A 79 10.39 3.77 -3.60
C PRO A 79 9.08 4.05 -4.33
N SER A 80 9.04 5.10 -5.12
CA SER A 80 7.89 5.39 -5.97
C SER A 80 8.29 6.07 -7.28
N ASN A 81 7.49 5.83 -8.33
CA ASN A 81 7.69 6.44 -9.65
C ASN A 81 9.12 6.25 -10.19
N CYS A 82 9.71 5.08 -9.95
CA CYS A 82 11.08 4.78 -10.36
C CYS A 82 11.25 4.88 -11.87
N THR A 83 12.43 5.35 -12.28
CA THR A 83 12.85 5.24 -13.67
C THR A 83 13.26 3.79 -13.95
N THR A 84 12.76 3.24 -15.06
CA THR A 84 13.07 1.88 -15.53
C THR A 84 13.26 1.87 -17.02
N SER A 85 14.06 0.95 -17.53
CA SER A 85 14.19 0.64 -18.96
C SER A 85 13.08 -0.29 -19.45
N GLU A 86 12.28 -0.87 -18.55
CA GLU A 86 11.20 -1.76 -18.90
C GLU A 86 10.06 -1.02 -19.60
N ARG A 87 9.44 -1.69 -20.56
CA ARG A 87 8.30 -1.14 -21.29
C ARG A 87 7.05 -1.08 -20.39
N ASP A 88 6.28 -0.04 -20.55
CA ASP A 88 4.96 0.07 -19.95
C ASP A 88 4.02 -1.04 -20.47
N PRO A 89 3.07 -1.50 -19.65
CA PRO A 89 2.14 -2.55 -20.05
C PRO A 89 1.24 -2.09 -21.21
N SER A 90 0.92 -3.03 -22.06
CA SER A 90 -0.11 -2.84 -23.07
C SER A 90 -1.51 -2.69 -22.42
N ARG A 91 -2.45 -2.12 -23.19
CA ARG A 91 -3.88 -2.05 -22.75
C ARG A 91 -4.47 -3.43 -22.48
N ARG A 92 -4.02 -4.47 -23.16
CA ARG A 92 -4.44 -5.84 -22.89
C ARG A 92 -3.96 -6.31 -21.53
N GLN A 93 -2.66 -6.14 -21.23
CA GLN A 93 -2.10 -6.55 -19.93
C GLN A 93 -2.81 -5.87 -18.76
N THR A 94 -3.13 -4.58 -18.86
CA THR A 94 -3.87 -3.88 -17.80
C THR A 94 -5.33 -4.31 -17.70
N ARG A 95 -6.00 -4.59 -18.81
CA ARG A 95 -7.37 -5.17 -18.79
C ARG A 95 -7.42 -6.55 -18.17
N ASP A 96 -6.41 -7.37 -18.47
CA ASP A 96 -6.32 -8.73 -17.91
C ASP A 96 -6.15 -8.74 -16.38
N MET A 97 -5.82 -7.60 -15.75
CA MET A 97 -5.73 -7.44 -14.30
C MET A 97 -7.02 -6.93 -13.64
N ALA A 98 -8.01 -6.53 -14.41
CA ALA A 98 -9.23 -5.92 -13.88
C ALA A 98 -10.04 -6.88 -12.98
N ASP A 99 -9.96 -8.18 -13.21
CA ASP A 99 -10.63 -9.22 -12.42
C ASP A 99 -10.21 -9.23 -10.95
N ILE A 100 -8.94 -8.92 -10.65
CA ILE A 100 -8.42 -8.89 -9.26
C ILE A 100 -8.15 -7.47 -8.75
N MET A 101 -8.02 -6.47 -9.64
CA MET A 101 -7.72 -5.08 -9.29
C MET A 101 -8.92 -4.14 -9.43
N GLY A 102 -10.07 -4.65 -9.88
CA GLY A 102 -11.29 -3.89 -10.05
C GLY A 102 -11.36 -3.05 -11.32
N SER A 103 -10.22 -2.62 -11.89
CA SER A 103 -10.19 -1.89 -13.16
C SER A 103 -8.82 -1.93 -13.84
N SER A 104 -8.81 -1.77 -15.16
CA SER A 104 -7.58 -1.61 -15.94
C SER A 104 -6.81 -0.32 -15.58
N GLY A 105 -7.55 0.74 -15.22
CA GLY A 105 -6.96 2.00 -14.77
C GLY A 105 -6.18 1.86 -13.47
N SER A 106 -6.67 1.05 -12.53
CA SER A 106 -5.95 0.71 -11.30
C SER A 106 -4.63 0.00 -11.63
N ALA A 107 -4.66 -1.00 -12.51
CA ALA A 107 -3.46 -1.72 -12.93
C ALA A 107 -2.40 -0.80 -13.54
N TRP A 108 -2.83 0.10 -14.42
CA TRP A 108 -1.94 1.10 -15.02
C TRP A 108 -1.32 2.04 -13.99
N HIS A 109 -2.15 2.55 -13.06
CA HIS A 109 -1.68 3.45 -12.00
C HIS A 109 -0.65 2.76 -11.10
N GLN A 110 -0.93 1.53 -10.69
CA GLN A 110 -0.05 0.75 -9.82
C GLN A 110 1.27 0.40 -10.49
N TRP A 111 1.26 0.07 -11.79
CA TRP A 111 2.50 -0.11 -12.53
C TRP A 111 3.35 1.15 -12.52
N LYS A 112 2.80 2.30 -12.87
CA LYS A 112 3.56 3.55 -12.93
C LYS A 112 4.15 3.96 -11.60
N LYS A 113 3.37 3.82 -10.53
CA LYS A 113 3.77 4.29 -9.21
C LYS A 113 4.69 3.31 -8.49
N HIS A 114 4.40 2.02 -8.58
CA HIS A 114 5.04 0.98 -7.77
C HIS A 114 5.69 -0.13 -8.61
N GLY A 115 5.03 -0.61 -9.65
CA GLY A 115 5.51 -1.73 -10.46
C GLY A 115 6.87 -1.47 -11.08
N ARG A 116 7.10 -0.27 -11.60
CA ARG A 116 8.40 0.15 -12.14
C ARG A 116 9.53 0.02 -11.11
N CYS A 117 9.22 0.17 -9.82
CA CYS A 117 10.21 0.07 -8.75
C CYS A 117 10.61 -1.38 -8.45
N SER A 118 9.84 -2.36 -8.91
CA SER A 118 10.18 -3.78 -8.72
C SER A 118 11.44 -4.23 -9.50
N GLY A 119 11.77 -3.52 -10.59
CA GLY A 119 12.82 -3.92 -11.52
C GLY A 119 12.40 -5.04 -12.47
N LEU A 120 11.15 -5.49 -12.40
CA LEU A 120 10.57 -6.51 -13.27
C LEU A 120 9.98 -5.87 -14.54
N SER A 121 9.82 -6.67 -15.59
CA SER A 121 8.96 -6.29 -16.71
C SER A 121 7.50 -6.13 -16.23
N ALA A 122 6.67 -5.40 -16.99
CA ALA A 122 5.25 -5.25 -16.64
C ALA A 122 4.53 -6.61 -16.57
N LEU A 123 4.86 -7.52 -17.49
CA LEU A 123 4.30 -8.88 -17.51
C LEU A 123 4.67 -9.66 -16.24
N ASP A 124 5.95 -9.65 -15.89
CA ASP A 124 6.44 -10.36 -14.71
C ASP A 124 5.93 -9.73 -13.42
N TYR A 125 5.83 -8.40 -13.35
CA TYR A 125 5.25 -7.72 -12.21
C TYR A 125 3.78 -8.12 -11.99
N PHE A 126 2.96 -8.11 -13.04
CA PHE A 126 1.56 -8.52 -12.92
C PHE A 126 1.40 -10.01 -12.62
N SER A 127 2.28 -10.85 -13.18
CA SER A 127 2.33 -12.27 -12.82
C SER A 127 2.67 -12.46 -11.33
N HIS A 128 3.66 -11.70 -10.84
CA HIS A 128 4.08 -11.69 -9.44
C HIS A 128 2.97 -11.21 -8.50
N LEU A 129 2.26 -10.16 -8.90
CA LEU A 129 1.10 -9.63 -8.18
C LEU A 129 -0.03 -10.66 -8.09
N ARG A 130 -0.34 -11.38 -9.18
CA ARG A 130 -1.31 -12.48 -9.17
C ARG A 130 -0.89 -13.61 -8.23
N ALA A 131 0.38 -14.00 -8.27
CA ALA A 131 0.91 -15.03 -7.38
C ALA A 131 0.79 -14.62 -5.91
N ALA A 132 1.13 -13.37 -5.57
CA ALA A 132 0.97 -12.83 -4.22
C ALA A 132 -0.51 -12.87 -3.78
N PHE A 133 -1.43 -12.42 -4.63
CA PHE A 133 -2.85 -12.44 -4.32
C PHE A 133 -3.40 -13.87 -4.15
N ALA A 134 -2.97 -14.79 -4.99
CA ALA A 134 -3.39 -16.20 -4.92
C ALA A 134 -2.87 -16.91 -3.65
N SER A 135 -1.68 -16.54 -3.16
CA SER A 135 -1.08 -17.14 -1.97
C SER A 135 -1.75 -16.73 -0.66
N ILE A 136 -2.46 -15.61 -0.63
CA ILE A 136 -3.14 -15.10 0.57
C ILE A 136 -4.62 -15.50 0.55
N LYS A 137 -5.03 -16.26 1.55
CA LYS A 137 -6.45 -16.56 1.77
C LYS A 137 -7.14 -15.34 2.38
N ARG A 138 -8.22 -14.87 1.74
CA ARG A 138 -9.10 -13.82 2.27
C ARG A 138 -10.16 -14.47 3.15
N PRO A 139 -10.41 -13.96 4.38
CA PRO A 139 -11.40 -14.54 5.28
C PRO A 139 -12.80 -14.59 4.64
N SER A 140 -13.32 -15.77 4.39
CA SER A 140 -14.63 -15.94 3.74
C SER A 140 -15.78 -15.43 4.60
N VAL A 141 -15.61 -15.39 5.92
CA VAL A 141 -16.61 -14.86 6.86
C VAL A 141 -16.97 -13.41 6.54
N LEU A 142 -16.05 -12.61 6.02
CA LEU A 142 -16.32 -11.22 5.64
C LEU A 142 -17.26 -11.12 4.43
N ARG A 143 -17.32 -12.14 3.59
CA ARG A 143 -18.27 -12.20 2.45
C ARG A 143 -19.70 -12.55 2.89
N GLN A 144 -19.89 -13.05 4.10
CA GLN A 144 -21.18 -13.46 4.64
C GLN A 144 -21.90 -12.33 5.40
N ILE A 145 -21.26 -11.17 5.52
CA ILE A 145 -21.85 -9.99 6.17
C ILE A 145 -23.01 -9.49 5.31
N SER A 146 -24.21 -9.49 5.87
CA SER A 146 -25.46 -9.08 5.19
C SER A 146 -25.95 -7.67 5.60
N ALA A 147 -25.38 -7.09 6.66
CA ALA A 147 -25.63 -5.74 7.13
C ALA A 147 -24.33 -5.11 7.62
N PRO A 148 -24.22 -3.76 7.65
CA PRO A 148 -23.04 -3.10 8.21
C PRO A 148 -22.72 -3.62 9.61
N LEU A 149 -21.47 -4.04 9.82
CA LEU A 149 -20.99 -4.63 11.07
C LEU A 149 -19.93 -3.73 11.67
N ASP A 150 -20.16 -3.27 12.92
CA ASP A 150 -19.20 -2.45 13.66
C ASP A 150 -18.35 -3.35 14.57
N ILE A 151 -17.08 -3.50 14.23
CA ILE A 151 -16.14 -4.40 14.91
C ILE A 151 -14.76 -3.77 15.10
N PRO A 152 -13.99 -4.20 16.11
CA PRO A 152 -12.59 -3.79 16.25
C PRO A 152 -11.76 -4.23 15.04
N PRO A 153 -10.83 -3.39 14.55
CA PRO A 153 -9.92 -3.77 13.46
C PRO A 153 -9.16 -5.07 13.74
N SER A 154 -8.80 -5.34 14.99
CA SER A 154 -8.13 -6.56 15.44
C SER A 154 -8.92 -7.86 15.18
N VAL A 155 -10.24 -7.78 15.08
CA VAL A 155 -11.07 -8.95 14.71
C VAL A 155 -10.85 -9.33 13.25
N ILE A 156 -10.71 -8.33 12.38
CA ILE A 156 -10.42 -8.56 10.95
C ILE A 156 -9.01 -9.11 10.79
N GLU A 157 -8.05 -8.56 11.53
CA GLU A 157 -6.67 -9.05 11.56
C GLU A 157 -6.62 -10.52 12.02
N ALA A 158 -7.28 -10.85 13.13
CA ALA A 158 -7.39 -12.22 13.62
C ALA A 158 -7.98 -13.18 12.57
N ALA A 159 -8.97 -12.73 11.80
CA ALA A 159 -9.55 -13.54 10.74
C ALA A 159 -8.54 -13.83 9.61
N PHE A 160 -7.66 -12.88 9.27
CA PHE A 160 -6.57 -13.15 8.32
C PHE A 160 -5.55 -14.13 8.89
N LEU A 161 -5.17 -13.99 10.16
CA LEU A 161 -4.24 -14.89 10.82
C LEU A 161 -4.76 -16.32 10.88
N GLU A 162 -6.05 -16.50 11.17
CA GLU A 162 -6.70 -17.81 11.25
C GLU A 162 -6.62 -18.59 9.93
N VAL A 163 -6.87 -17.92 8.80
CA VAL A 163 -6.92 -18.60 7.49
C VAL A 163 -5.58 -18.66 6.77
N ASN A 164 -4.53 -18.01 7.28
CA ASN A 164 -3.18 -18.00 6.72
C ASN A 164 -2.15 -18.52 7.74
N PRO A 165 -2.03 -19.84 7.93
CA PRO A 165 -1.01 -20.40 8.81
C PRO A 165 0.40 -19.90 8.44
N GLY A 166 1.17 -19.50 9.45
CA GLY A 166 2.50 -18.91 9.26
C GLY A 166 2.52 -17.38 9.16
N MET A 167 1.38 -16.71 9.00
CA MET A 167 1.28 -15.25 9.11
C MET A 167 1.42 -14.84 10.58
N SER A 168 2.34 -13.92 10.85
CA SER A 168 2.47 -13.34 12.20
C SER A 168 1.56 -12.11 12.37
N PRO A 169 1.19 -11.74 13.60
CA PRO A 169 0.45 -10.50 13.86
C PRO A 169 1.14 -9.25 13.27
N ASP A 170 2.46 -9.20 13.29
CA ASP A 170 3.24 -8.11 12.68
C ASP A 170 3.35 -8.22 11.14
N GLY A 171 2.80 -9.25 10.54
CA GLY A 171 2.82 -9.48 9.07
C GLY A 171 1.58 -8.99 8.34
N VAL A 172 0.54 -8.56 9.07
CA VAL A 172 -0.70 -8.02 8.53
C VAL A 172 -1.06 -6.73 9.27
N THR A 173 -1.60 -5.75 8.54
CA THR A 173 -2.03 -4.45 9.07
C THR A 173 -3.38 -4.10 8.48
N ILE A 174 -4.33 -3.71 9.32
CA ILE A 174 -5.65 -3.24 8.90
C ILE A 174 -5.67 -1.72 8.93
N THR A 175 -6.06 -1.10 7.83
CA THR A 175 -6.22 0.35 7.74
C THR A 175 -7.68 0.76 7.68
N CYS A 176 -7.97 2.01 8.06
CA CYS A 176 -9.32 2.56 8.05
C CYS A 176 -9.32 4.02 7.60
N LYS A 177 -10.49 4.46 7.14
CA LYS A 177 -10.75 5.85 6.77
C LYS A 177 -12.21 6.17 7.01
N SER A 178 -12.49 7.31 7.64
CA SER A 178 -13.87 7.79 7.90
C SER A 178 -14.75 6.75 8.61
N GLY A 179 -14.17 5.98 9.55
CA GLY A 179 -14.89 4.95 10.30
C GLY A 179 -15.12 3.64 9.53
N LEU A 180 -14.64 3.52 8.31
CA LEU A 180 -14.76 2.31 7.50
C LEU A 180 -13.42 1.56 7.41
N ILE A 181 -13.47 0.23 7.35
CA ILE A 181 -12.30 -0.56 6.97
C ILE A 181 -11.87 -0.16 5.55
N MET A 182 -10.57 -0.02 5.31
CA MET A 182 -10.06 0.28 3.99
C MET A 182 -9.25 -0.85 3.39
N GLU A 183 -8.17 -1.25 4.03
CA GLU A 183 -7.23 -2.22 3.47
C GLU A 183 -6.75 -3.22 4.51
N ALA A 184 -6.44 -4.42 4.03
CA ALA A 184 -5.52 -5.34 4.67
C ALA A 184 -4.19 -5.27 3.91
N ARG A 185 -3.10 -4.96 4.61
CA ARG A 185 -1.75 -4.90 4.05
C ARG A 185 -0.95 -6.06 4.58
N ILE A 186 -0.46 -6.92 3.71
CA ILE A 186 0.30 -8.11 4.04
C ILE A 186 1.74 -7.95 3.55
N CYS A 187 2.70 -8.14 4.45
CA CYS A 187 4.11 -8.03 4.12
C CYS A 187 4.67 -9.37 3.65
N MET A 188 5.42 -9.32 2.55
CA MET A 188 5.97 -10.49 1.88
C MET A 188 7.43 -10.24 1.50
N THR A 189 8.26 -11.28 1.53
CA THR A 189 9.61 -11.19 0.97
C THR A 189 9.56 -10.92 -0.53
N ARG A 190 10.69 -10.69 -1.14
CA ARG A 190 10.77 -10.54 -2.60
C ARG A 190 10.34 -11.79 -3.36
N GLU A 191 10.44 -12.94 -2.71
CA GLU A 191 10.01 -14.27 -3.19
C GLU A 191 8.55 -14.60 -2.83
N LEU A 192 7.81 -13.63 -2.27
CA LEU A 192 6.41 -13.72 -1.87
C LEU A 192 6.14 -14.66 -0.67
N GLU A 193 7.13 -14.87 0.17
CA GLU A 193 6.94 -15.55 1.45
C GLU A 193 6.45 -14.55 2.52
N LEU A 194 5.66 -15.02 3.47
CA LEU A 194 5.17 -14.18 4.58
C LEU A 194 6.34 -13.66 5.43
N ARG A 195 6.29 -12.39 5.82
CA ARG A 195 7.26 -11.77 6.72
C ARG A 195 6.60 -10.72 7.61
N GLN A 196 7.33 -10.29 8.63
CA GLN A 196 6.94 -9.13 9.43
C GLN A 196 7.07 -7.84 8.62
N CYS A 197 6.14 -6.92 8.84
CA CYS A 197 6.16 -5.60 8.22
C CYS A 197 7.23 -4.68 8.86
N GLY A 198 7.75 -3.76 8.08
CA GLY A 198 8.52 -2.63 8.59
C GLY A 198 7.68 -1.75 9.52
N ARG A 199 8.34 -0.98 10.39
CA ARG A 199 7.68 -0.18 11.45
C ARG A 199 6.68 0.84 10.91
N ASP A 200 6.94 1.41 9.75
CA ASP A 200 6.10 2.40 9.08
C ASP A 200 4.84 1.79 8.45
N VAL A 201 4.90 0.51 8.05
CA VAL A 201 3.75 -0.23 7.52
C VAL A 201 2.84 -0.74 8.64
N ARG A 202 3.40 -1.07 9.83
CA ARG A 202 2.66 -1.56 10.99
C ARG A 202 1.79 -0.50 11.69
N ARG A 203 1.34 0.51 10.95
CA ARG A 203 0.43 1.53 11.45
C ARG A 203 -1.01 1.09 11.23
N ASP A 204 -1.53 0.35 12.19
CA ASP A 204 -2.92 -0.10 12.18
C ASP A 204 -3.90 1.07 12.33
N CYS A 205 -5.15 0.78 11.99
CA CYS A 205 -6.26 1.65 12.29
C CYS A 205 -6.34 1.91 13.80
N SER A 206 -6.25 3.16 14.21
CA SER A 206 -6.32 3.58 15.62
C SER A 206 -7.74 3.68 16.19
N ALA A 207 -8.76 3.47 15.35
CA ALA A 207 -10.16 3.47 15.80
C ALA A 207 -10.44 2.24 16.69
N ARG A 208 -11.29 2.41 17.70
CA ARG A 208 -11.73 1.28 18.56
C ARG A 208 -12.54 0.26 17.77
N SER A 209 -13.34 0.74 16.82
CA SER A 209 -14.13 -0.08 15.92
C SER A 209 -14.21 0.58 14.55
N VAL A 210 -14.51 -0.22 13.55
CA VAL A 210 -14.74 0.20 12.17
C VAL A 210 -15.94 -0.52 11.60
N ILE A 211 -16.60 0.12 10.66
CA ILE A 211 -17.71 -0.47 9.95
C ILE A 211 -17.15 -1.29 8.77
N VAL A 212 -17.53 -2.55 8.72
CA VAL A 212 -17.38 -3.41 7.56
C VAL A 212 -18.68 -3.42 6.81
N THR A 213 -18.73 -2.78 5.66
CA THR A 213 -19.92 -2.75 4.79
C THR A 213 -20.05 -4.07 4.04
N PRO A 214 -21.30 -4.58 3.84
CA PRO A 214 -21.54 -5.78 3.03
C PRO A 214 -21.03 -5.61 1.61
N ILE A 215 -20.70 -6.72 0.96
CA ILE A 215 -20.54 -6.78 -0.48
C ILE A 215 -21.89 -6.49 -1.14
N ARG A 216 -21.87 -5.80 -2.26
CA ARG A 216 -23.07 -5.34 -2.99
C ARG A 216 -23.67 -6.44 -3.83
#